data_2338264193ed4317edb5cbb701e31bb9
#
_entry.id   2338264193ed4317edb5cbb701e31bb9
#
_cell.length_a   1.000
_cell.length_b   1.000
_cell.length_c   1.000
_cell.angle_alpha   90.00
_cell.angle_beta   90.00
_cell.angle_gamma   90.00
#
_symmetry.space_group_name_H-M   'P 1'
#
loop_
_entity.id
_entity.type
_entity.pdbx_description
1 polymer ?
#
loop_
_entity_poly.entity_id
_entity_poly.type
_entity_poly.pdbx_seq_one_letter_code
_entity_poly.pdbx_strand_id
1 'polypeptide(L)'
;MRTGKELILATKPYAVDSSARSWWHILSTASLLAVALAGTLWNFDLAGKMACSLLAGLLYLRCFVIYHDQQHQAILPHSRLAEGLMRVFGILILSPSSVWKSSHNHHHNHNSKLRGSHIGSYPIMTKVQYLKAPKSLRFKYLFMRHPSTILFGYIFVFLYGMCLYPAVTKLRENYDCLIAFVVHLLLAVVITWFLGWPALLLTLVIPHLLACAIGSYLFYAQHNFPSVSFSDNAGWTYDKAALESSSFMITGPVMAWFTANIGYHHLHHLNSRIPFYRLPEVVAAIPELQNPRTTSLHPMEILRCLRLKVWDAEAQRMVSLRDLPPSSSGTLHAHPNFAEPTTNS
;
A
#
# COMPACT_ATOMS: atom_id res chain seq x y z
N MET A 1 -29.82 6.13 -8.36
CA MET A 1 -28.44 5.57 -8.27
C MET A 1 -28.37 4.64 -7.06
N ARG A 2 -27.80 3.46 -7.23
CA ARG A 2 -27.60 2.47 -6.15
C ARG A 2 -26.56 3.00 -5.16
N THR A 3 -26.74 2.72 -3.88
CA THR A 3 -25.82 3.10 -2.80
C THR A 3 -25.67 1.94 -1.81
N GLY A 4 -24.71 1.99 -0.91
CA GLY A 4 -24.54 1.03 0.15
C GLY A 4 -24.50 -0.43 -0.36
N LYS A 5 -25.31 -1.28 0.29
CA LYS A 5 -25.37 -2.71 -0.02
C LYS A 5 -25.81 -3.01 -1.46
N GLU A 6 -26.69 -2.22 -2.05
CA GLU A 6 -27.15 -2.45 -3.42
C GLU A 6 -26.04 -2.25 -4.44
N LEU A 7 -25.21 -1.22 -4.26
CA LEU A 7 -24.05 -0.98 -5.13
C LEU A 7 -23.01 -2.10 -4.98
N ILE A 8 -22.72 -2.53 -3.75
CA ILE A 8 -21.80 -3.66 -3.52
C ILE A 8 -22.32 -4.93 -4.19
N LEU A 9 -23.63 -5.22 -4.08
CA LEU A 9 -24.23 -6.39 -4.71
C LEU A 9 -24.19 -6.30 -6.25
N ALA A 10 -24.29 -5.12 -6.84
CA ALA A 10 -24.14 -4.92 -8.27
C ALA A 10 -22.75 -5.30 -8.81
N THR A 11 -21.72 -5.23 -7.97
CA THR A 11 -20.35 -5.65 -8.34
C THR A 11 -20.12 -7.17 -8.20
N LYS A 12 -20.99 -7.90 -7.50
CA LYS A 12 -20.82 -9.33 -7.20
C LYS A 12 -20.63 -10.22 -8.44
N PRO A 13 -21.31 -10.02 -9.58
CA PRO A 13 -21.11 -10.82 -10.79
C PRO A 13 -19.67 -10.75 -11.35
N TYR A 14 -18.92 -9.73 -10.98
CA TYR A 14 -17.55 -9.53 -11.41
C TYR A 14 -16.52 -10.10 -10.42
N ALA A 15 -16.93 -10.44 -9.20
CA ALA A 15 -16.09 -11.05 -8.18
C ALA A 15 -15.95 -12.58 -8.42
N VAL A 16 -15.67 -12.95 -9.66
CA VAL A 16 -15.49 -14.32 -10.11
C VAL A 16 -14.14 -14.44 -10.80
N ASP A 17 -13.30 -15.32 -10.24
CA ASP A 17 -11.96 -15.59 -10.78
C ASP A 17 -12.01 -16.52 -12.00
N SER A 18 -11.09 -16.29 -12.93
CA SER A 18 -10.72 -17.26 -13.97
C SER A 18 -9.35 -17.83 -13.66
N SER A 19 -9.30 -19.07 -13.18
CA SER A 19 -8.05 -19.70 -12.78
C SER A 19 -7.01 -19.71 -13.88
N ALA A 20 -7.41 -19.90 -15.15
CA ALA A 20 -6.49 -19.86 -16.29
C ALA A 20 -5.86 -18.49 -16.48
N ARG A 21 -6.67 -17.39 -16.37
CA ARG A 21 -6.16 -16.03 -16.47
C ARG A 21 -5.26 -15.69 -15.28
N SER A 22 -5.62 -16.09 -14.09
CA SER A 22 -4.85 -15.85 -12.88
C SER A 22 -3.50 -16.56 -12.91
N TRP A 23 -3.45 -17.82 -13.32
CA TRP A 23 -2.19 -18.54 -13.53
C TRP A 23 -1.35 -17.92 -14.65
N TRP A 24 -1.96 -17.50 -15.75
CA TRP A 24 -1.27 -16.78 -16.80
C TRP A 24 -0.58 -15.52 -16.29
N HIS A 25 -1.28 -14.70 -15.48
CA HIS A 25 -0.69 -13.49 -14.91
C HIS A 25 0.45 -13.78 -13.93
N ILE A 26 0.29 -14.80 -13.09
CA ILE A 26 1.35 -15.23 -12.16
C ILE A 26 2.58 -15.70 -12.92
N LEU A 27 2.41 -16.68 -13.80
CA LEU A 27 3.52 -17.33 -14.49
C LEU A 27 4.25 -16.37 -15.46
N SER A 28 3.50 -15.62 -16.26
CA SER A 28 4.10 -14.64 -17.18
C SER A 28 4.87 -13.56 -16.44
N THR A 29 4.31 -13.03 -15.33
CA THR A 29 5.01 -12.00 -14.55
C THR A 29 6.24 -12.57 -13.84
N ALA A 30 6.16 -13.77 -13.27
CA ALA A 30 7.30 -14.45 -12.64
C ALA A 30 8.42 -14.77 -13.67
N SER A 31 8.06 -15.22 -14.86
CA SER A 31 9.02 -15.48 -15.94
C SER A 31 9.72 -14.21 -16.41
N LEU A 32 8.97 -13.12 -16.60
CA LEU A 32 9.56 -11.82 -16.97
C LEU A 32 10.48 -11.30 -15.87
N LEU A 33 10.08 -11.45 -14.58
CA LEU A 33 10.91 -11.07 -13.44
C LEU A 33 12.22 -11.89 -13.40
N ALA A 34 12.14 -13.20 -13.61
CA ALA A 34 13.32 -14.06 -13.66
C ALA A 34 14.27 -13.65 -14.80
N VAL A 35 13.73 -13.35 -15.99
CA VAL A 35 14.53 -12.85 -17.14
C VAL A 35 15.15 -11.50 -16.82
N ALA A 36 14.40 -10.56 -16.23
CA ALA A 36 14.94 -9.25 -15.85
C ALA A 36 16.06 -9.38 -14.79
N LEU A 37 15.88 -10.22 -13.77
CA LEU A 37 16.92 -10.48 -12.76
C LEU A 37 18.15 -11.18 -13.37
N ALA A 38 17.97 -12.15 -14.25
CA ALA A 38 19.09 -12.76 -14.98
C ALA A 38 19.84 -11.73 -15.85
N GLY A 39 19.10 -10.79 -16.47
CA GLY A 39 19.69 -9.72 -17.26
C GLY A 39 20.59 -8.77 -16.46
N THR A 40 20.34 -8.60 -15.14
CA THR A 40 21.23 -7.81 -14.29
C THR A 40 22.61 -8.42 -14.10
N LEU A 41 22.72 -9.75 -14.28
CA LEU A 41 23.95 -10.53 -14.15
C LEU A 41 24.58 -10.87 -15.51
N TRP A 42 23.86 -10.65 -16.59
CA TRP A 42 24.35 -10.94 -17.94
C TRP A 42 25.50 -10.01 -18.34
N ASN A 43 26.21 -10.36 -19.39
CA ASN A 43 27.35 -9.57 -19.87
C ASN A 43 26.90 -8.32 -20.69
N PHE A 44 26.00 -7.53 -20.12
CA PHE A 44 25.61 -6.21 -20.62
C PHE A 44 26.54 -5.12 -20.05
N ASP A 45 26.53 -3.97 -20.68
CA ASP A 45 27.07 -2.75 -20.09
C ASP A 45 26.23 -2.31 -18.86
N LEU A 46 26.71 -1.30 -18.14
CA LEU A 46 26.02 -0.84 -16.93
C LEU A 46 24.61 -0.32 -17.23
N ALA A 47 24.39 0.32 -18.37
CA ALA A 47 23.08 0.85 -18.75
C ALA A 47 22.08 -0.28 -18.99
N GLY A 48 22.49 -1.34 -19.69
CA GLY A 48 21.67 -2.54 -19.90
C GLY A 48 21.33 -3.26 -18.58
N LYS A 49 22.32 -3.43 -17.70
CA LYS A 49 22.09 -4.00 -16.35
C LYS A 49 21.14 -3.15 -15.52
N MET A 50 21.29 -1.82 -15.55
CA MET A 50 20.41 -0.90 -14.85
C MET A 50 18.98 -0.95 -15.39
N ALA A 51 18.80 -1.01 -16.73
CA ALA A 51 17.49 -1.18 -17.35
C ALA A 51 16.81 -2.47 -16.88
N CYS A 52 17.55 -3.59 -16.83
CA CYS A 52 17.04 -4.86 -16.29
C CYS A 52 16.67 -4.75 -14.81
N SER A 53 17.47 -4.06 -14.00
CA SER A 53 17.21 -3.84 -12.58
C SER A 53 15.94 -3.01 -12.34
N LEU A 54 15.76 -1.92 -13.09
CA LEU A 54 14.55 -1.09 -13.01
C LEU A 54 13.32 -1.86 -13.48
N LEU A 55 13.43 -2.64 -14.57
CA LEU A 55 12.36 -3.52 -15.02
C LEU A 55 12.00 -4.56 -13.96
N ALA A 56 12.99 -5.17 -13.31
CA ALA A 56 12.75 -6.10 -12.19
C ALA A 56 11.98 -5.42 -11.05
N GLY A 57 12.31 -4.17 -10.71
CA GLY A 57 11.57 -3.40 -9.71
C GLY A 57 10.10 -3.17 -10.06
N LEU A 58 9.81 -2.82 -11.32
CA LEU A 58 8.42 -2.68 -11.80
C LEU A 58 7.68 -4.03 -11.81
N LEU A 59 8.37 -5.12 -12.14
CA LEU A 59 7.80 -6.47 -12.10
C LEU A 59 7.57 -6.97 -10.65
N TYR A 60 8.44 -6.62 -9.69
CA TYR A 60 8.18 -6.84 -8.27
C TYR A 60 6.91 -6.12 -7.80
N LEU A 61 6.71 -4.87 -8.23
CA LEU A 61 5.49 -4.12 -7.94
C LEU A 61 4.24 -4.85 -8.49
N ARG A 62 4.31 -5.35 -9.75
CA ARG A 62 3.22 -6.11 -10.34
C ARG A 62 2.97 -7.41 -9.59
N CYS A 63 4.01 -8.17 -9.28
CA CYS A 63 3.90 -9.39 -8.46
C CYS A 63 3.28 -9.09 -7.10
N PHE A 64 3.61 -7.94 -6.49
CA PHE A 64 3.03 -7.53 -5.21
C PHE A 64 1.51 -7.30 -5.32
N VAL A 65 1.01 -6.68 -6.37
CA VAL A 65 -0.45 -6.50 -6.55
C VAL A 65 -1.15 -7.82 -6.86
N ILE A 66 -0.52 -8.74 -7.61
CA ILE A 66 -1.04 -10.09 -7.81
C ILE A 66 -1.09 -10.87 -6.48
N TYR A 67 -0.03 -10.78 -5.66
CA TYR A 67 0.01 -11.31 -4.30
C TYR A 67 -1.11 -10.72 -3.44
N HIS A 68 -1.28 -9.41 -3.45
CA HIS A 68 -2.32 -8.67 -2.74
C HIS A 68 -3.73 -9.23 -3.07
N ASP A 69 -4.06 -9.43 -4.34
CA ASP A 69 -5.35 -9.97 -4.76
C ASP A 69 -5.53 -11.43 -4.34
N GLN A 70 -4.45 -12.24 -4.35
CA GLN A 70 -4.51 -13.60 -3.83
C GLN A 70 -4.76 -13.60 -2.31
N GLN A 71 -4.15 -12.69 -1.57
CA GLN A 71 -4.39 -12.58 -0.13
C GLN A 71 -5.83 -12.14 0.20
N HIS A 72 -6.48 -11.34 -0.67
CA HIS A 72 -7.92 -11.07 -0.63
C HIS A 72 -8.79 -12.23 -1.12
N GLN A 73 -8.19 -13.31 -1.61
CA GLN A 73 -8.90 -14.40 -2.27
C GLN A 73 -9.74 -13.94 -3.48
N ALA A 74 -9.32 -12.87 -4.14
CA ALA A 74 -9.92 -12.41 -5.40
C ALA A 74 -9.50 -13.30 -6.57
N ILE A 75 -8.29 -13.88 -6.51
CA ILE A 75 -7.75 -14.82 -7.48
C ILE A 75 -7.33 -16.13 -6.81
N LEU A 76 -7.55 -17.25 -7.48
CA LEU A 76 -7.17 -18.60 -7.05
C LEU A 76 -7.53 -18.92 -5.58
N PRO A 77 -8.76 -18.63 -5.10
CA PRO A 77 -9.12 -18.69 -3.68
C PRO A 77 -9.01 -20.08 -3.08
N HIS A 78 -9.12 -21.13 -3.92
CA HIS A 78 -9.10 -22.55 -3.48
C HIS A 78 -7.79 -23.27 -3.86
N SER A 79 -6.79 -22.56 -4.41
CA SER A 79 -5.52 -23.17 -4.83
C SER A 79 -4.48 -23.12 -3.71
N ARG A 80 -4.23 -24.28 -3.07
CA ARG A 80 -3.15 -24.39 -2.07
C ARG A 80 -1.77 -24.11 -2.65
N LEU A 81 -1.56 -24.47 -3.94
CA LEU A 81 -0.30 -24.16 -4.64
C LEU A 81 -0.11 -22.65 -4.77
N ALA A 82 -1.15 -21.92 -5.24
CA ALA A 82 -1.09 -20.47 -5.34
C ALA A 82 -0.86 -19.81 -3.96
N GLU A 83 -1.54 -20.28 -2.92
CA GLU A 83 -1.33 -19.80 -1.56
C GLU A 83 0.11 -20.00 -1.09
N GLY A 84 0.69 -21.18 -1.30
CA GLY A 84 2.09 -21.48 -0.94
C GLY A 84 3.07 -20.60 -1.69
N LEU A 85 2.93 -20.49 -3.02
CA LEU A 85 3.79 -19.61 -3.85
C LEU A 85 3.70 -18.14 -3.43
N MET A 86 2.49 -17.64 -3.14
CA MET A 86 2.30 -16.26 -2.73
C MET A 86 2.83 -15.99 -1.31
N ARG A 87 2.79 -16.97 -0.40
CA ARG A 87 3.45 -16.85 0.91
C ARG A 87 4.97 -16.73 0.76
N VAL A 88 5.58 -17.57 -0.09
CA VAL A 88 7.02 -17.48 -0.40
C VAL A 88 7.35 -16.12 -1.02
N PHE A 89 6.55 -15.67 -1.98
CA PHE A 89 6.74 -14.35 -2.56
C PHE A 89 6.61 -13.23 -1.51
N GLY A 90 5.63 -13.31 -0.61
CA GLY A 90 5.46 -12.35 0.49
C GLY A 90 6.70 -12.26 1.39
N ILE A 91 7.37 -13.39 1.68
CA ILE A 91 8.65 -13.43 2.39
C ILE A 91 9.75 -12.71 1.59
N LEU A 92 9.87 -13.00 0.30
CA LEU A 92 10.90 -12.42 -0.57
C LEU A 92 10.75 -10.91 -0.77
N ILE A 93 9.51 -10.41 -0.82
CA ILE A 93 9.21 -8.96 -1.00
C ILE A 93 9.06 -8.21 0.35
N LEU A 94 9.40 -8.83 1.48
CA LEU A 94 9.28 -8.24 2.81
C LEU A 94 7.84 -7.84 3.20
N SER A 95 6.87 -8.60 2.73
CA SER A 95 5.44 -8.42 3.05
C SER A 95 4.82 -9.75 3.52
N PRO A 96 5.22 -10.26 4.72
CA PRO A 96 4.76 -11.55 5.24
C PRO A 96 3.24 -11.60 5.41
N SER A 97 2.65 -12.75 5.11
CA SER A 97 1.19 -12.91 5.04
C SER A 97 0.47 -12.67 6.38
N SER A 98 1.11 -12.96 7.52
CA SER A 98 0.51 -12.77 8.85
C SER A 98 0.18 -11.30 9.11
N VAL A 99 1.20 -10.46 9.06
CA VAL A 99 1.09 -9.03 9.31
C VAL A 99 0.31 -8.33 8.18
N TRP A 100 0.54 -8.76 6.94
CA TRP A 100 -0.16 -8.18 5.80
C TRP A 100 -1.67 -8.39 5.92
N LYS A 101 -2.13 -9.64 6.11
CA LYS A 101 -3.57 -9.95 6.23
C LYS A 101 -4.22 -9.21 7.40
N SER A 102 -3.59 -9.20 8.58
CA SER A 102 -4.16 -8.57 9.75
C SER A 102 -4.27 -7.05 9.59
N SER A 103 -3.19 -6.39 9.15
CA SER A 103 -3.16 -4.95 8.99
C SER A 103 -4.00 -4.46 7.81
N HIS A 104 -3.93 -5.14 6.67
CA HIS A 104 -4.63 -4.73 5.46
C HIS A 104 -6.15 -4.98 5.53
N ASN A 105 -6.59 -6.09 6.13
CA ASN A 105 -8.01 -6.32 6.41
C ASN A 105 -8.55 -5.27 7.39
N HIS A 106 -7.77 -4.89 8.40
CA HIS A 106 -8.15 -3.79 9.29
C HIS A 106 -8.29 -2.48 8.51
N HIS A 107 -7.34 -2.18 7.61
CA HIS A 107 -7.39 -1.00 6.75
C HIS A 107 -8.68 -0.96 5.92
N HIS A 108 -9.06 -2.04 5.23
CA HIS A 108 -10.32 -2.10 4.47
C HIS A 108 -11.56 -1.83 5.32
N ASN A 109 -11.60 -2.36 6.54
CA ASN A 109 -12.75 -2.23 7.44
C ASN A 109 -12.81 -0.88 8.18
N HIS A 110 -11.71 -0.11 8.17
CA HIS A 110 -11.60 1.15 8.93
C HIS A 110 -11.10 2.31 8.07
N ASN A 111 -11.02 2.14 6.75
CA ASN A 111 -10.60 3.20 5.85
C ASN A 111 -11.36 4.50 6.15
N SER A 112 -10.67 5.63 6.16
CA SER A 112 -11.20 6.98 6.39
C SER A 112 -11.84 7.28 7.75
N LYS A 113 -11.83 6.36 8.70
CA LYS A 113 -12.25 6.70 10.07
C LYS A 113 -11.20 7.61 10.73
N LEU A 114 -11.64 8.71 11.31
CA LEU A 114 -10.75 9.61 12.07
C LEU A 114 -10.18 8.96 13.33
N ARG A 115 -10.81 7.89 13.82
CA ARG A 115 -10.33 7.10 14.97
C ARG A 115 -10.23 5.63 14.56
N GLY A 116 -9.09 5.01 14.86
CA GLY A 116 -8.87 3.57 14.64
C GLY A 116 -8.40 3.17 13.24
N SER A 117 -8.18 4.10 12.29
CA SER A 117 -7.71 3.79 10.93
C SER A 117 -6.18 3.71 10.79
N HIS A 118 -5.43 3.84 11.87
CA HIS A 118 -3.96 3.90 11.81
C HIS A 118 -3.27 2.54 11.60
N ILE A 119 -3.99 1.44 11.76
CA ILE A 119 -3.45 0.09 11.54
C ILE A 119 -3.55 -0.23 10.04
N GLY A 120 -2.42 -0.61 9.44
CA GLY A 120 -2.35 -0.91 8.00
C GLY A 120 -2.56 0.31 7.11
N SER A 121 -2.40 1.54 7.65
CA SER A 121 -2.58 2.79 6.92
C SER A 121 -1.63 3.86 7.44
N TYR A 122 -1.42 4.91 6.65
CA TYR A 122 -0.77 6.13 7.16
C TYR A 122 -1.71 6.84 8.13
N PRO A 123 -1.26 7.15 9.36
CA PRO A 123 -2.12 7.77 10.37
C PRO A 123 -2.60 9.15 9.91
N ILE A 124 -3.83 9.50 10.28
CA ILE A 124 -4.42 10.82 10.07
C ILE A 124 -4.68 11.48 11.42
N MET A 125 -4.28 12.73 11.55
CA MET A 125 -4.67 13.61 12.63
C MET A 125 -5.56 14.74 12.10
N THR A 126 -6.57 15.12 12.88
CA THR A 126 -7.25 16.37 12.62
C THR A 126 -6.33 17.55 12.96
N LYS A 127 -6.60 18.72 12.37
CA LYS A 127 -5.92 19.99 12.69
C LYS A 127 -5.86 20.23 14.21
N VAL A 128 -6.98 20.03 14.90
CA VAL A 128 -7.07 20.20 16.34
C VAL A 128 -6.22 19.19 17.11
N GLN A 129 -6.26 17.91 16.73
CA GLN A 129 -5.42 16.87 17.34
C GLN A 129 -3.93 17.17 17.13
N TYR A 130 -3.54 17.57 15.93
CA TYR A 130 -2.15 17.89 15.62
C TYR A 130 -1.64 19.09 16.42
N LEU A 131 -2.42 20.18 16.52
CA LEU A 131 -2.04 21.37 17.28
C LEU A 131 -1.95 21.10 18.80
N LYS A 132 -2.77 20.20 19.34
CA LYS A 132 -2.73 19.79 20.75
C LYS A 132 -1.68 18.71 21.05
N ALA A 133 -1.17 18.01 20.05
CA ALA A 133 -0.24 16.91 20.26
C ALA A 133 1.13 17.39 20.79
N PRO A 134 1.80 16.63 21.69
CA PRO A 134 3.15 16.93 22.14
C PRO A 134 4.15 16.83 20.96
N LYS A 135 5.29 17.53 21.08
CA LYS A 135 6.31 17.60 20.02
C LYS A 135 6.78 16.24 19.53
N SER A 136 6.95 15.27 20.44
CA SER A 136 7.36 13.89 20.10
C SER A 136 6.34 13.17 19.23
N LEU A 137 5.04 13.32 19.53
CA LEU A 137 3.96 12.72 18.73
C LEU A 137 3.82 13.40 17.36
N ARG A 138 3.96 14.75 17.29
CA ARG A 138 4.00 15.47 16.01
C ARG A 138 5.19 15.01 15.15
N PHE A 139 6.37 14.84 15.76
CA PHE A 139 7.55 14.33 15.05
C PHE A 139 7.30 12.94 14.49
N LYS A 140 6.84 11.99 15.32
CA LYS A 140 6.50 10.62 14.89
C LYS A 140 5.48 10.63 13.74
N TYR A 141 4.43 11.42 13.87
CA TYR A 141 3.38 11.58 12.85
C TYR A 141 3.95 12.09 11.53
N LEU A 142 4.73 13.18 11.57
CA LEU A 142 5.32 13.78 10.38
C LEU A 142 6.38 12.88 9.75
N PHE A 143 7.17 12.17 10.56
CA PHE A 143 8.14 11.19 10.08
C PHE A 143 7.46 10.10 9.25
N MET A 144 6.37 9.50 9.76
CA MET A 144 5.62 8.46 9.04
C MET A 144 5.05 8.99 7.71
N ARG A 145 4.74 10.26 7.60
CA ARG A 145 4.17 10.91 6.41
C ARG A 145 5.20 11.75 5.63
N HIS A 146 6.49 11.60 5.95
CA HIS A 146 7.53 12.35 5.28
C HIS A 146 7.82 11.75 3.89
N PRO A 147 8.06 12.59 2.85
CA PRO A 147 8.38 12.09 1.51
C PRO A 147 9.55 11.10 1.48
N SER A 148 10.60 11.32 2.30
CA SER A 148 11.72 10.39 2.38
C SER A 148 11.33 9.04 2.99
N THR A 149 10.44 9.00 3.99
CA THR A 149 9.95 7.74 4.57
C THR A 149 9.17 6.94 3.52
N ILE A 150 8.41 7.62 2.65
CA ILE A 150 7.69 7.00 1.54
C ILE A 150 8.67 6.54 0.45
N LEU A 151 9.61 7.39 0.05
CA LEU A 151 10.63 7.07 -0.96
C LEU A 151 11.53 5.90 -0.54
N PHE A 152 11.96 5.90 0.72
CA PHE A 152 12.72 4.80 1.32
C PHE A 152 11.81 3.78 2.02
N GLY A 153 10.61 3.55 1.48
CA GLY A 153 9.64 2.59 1.97
C GLY A 153 10.21 1.18 2.13
N TYR A 154 11.18 0.79 1.30
CA TYR A 154 11.93 -0.44 1.44
C TYR A 154 12.49 -0.63 2.86
N ILE A 155 13.11 0.41 3.43
CA ILE A 155 13.72 0.36 4.77
C ILE A 155 12.67 0.58 5.85
N PHE A 156 11.88 1.67 5.74
CA PHE A 156 11.02 2.12 6.84
C PHE A 156 9.68 1.40 6.91
N VAL A 157 9.07 1.12 5.76
CA VAL A 157 7.75 0.47 5.72
C VAL A 157 7.89 -1.05 5.70
N PHE A 158 8.66 -1.61 4.76
CA PHE A 158 8.73 -3.05 4.56
C PHE A 158 9.72 -3.72 5.51
N LEU A 159 11.00 -3.37 5.47
CA LEU A 159 12.00 -4.06 6.30
C LEU A 159 11.76 -3.83 7.80
N TYR A 160 11.55 -2.58 8.21
CA TYR A 160 11.28 -2.25 9.60
C TYR A 160 9.82 -2.52 9.99
N GLY A 161 8.86 -1.88 9.31
CA GLY A 161 7.45 -1.88 9.71
C GLY A 161 6.74 -3.22 9.53
N MET A 162 7.01 -3.93 8.43
CA MET A 162 6.35 -5.20 8.11
C MET A 162 7.12 -6.43 8.59
N CYS A 163 8.45 -6.32 8.80
CA CYS A 163 9.26 -7.47 9.20
C CYS A 163 9.82 -7.31 10.62
N LEU A 164 10.72 -6.36 10.85
CA LEU A 164 11.47 -6.29 12.11
C LEU A 164 10.57 -5.95 13.32
N TYR A 165 9.74 -4.91 13.21
CA TYR A 165 8.89 -4.48 14.33
C TYR A 165 7.89 -5.57 14.78
N PRO A 166 7.12 -6.24 13.89
CA PRO A 166 6.23 -7.33 14.29
C PRO A 166 6.98 -8.55 14.83
N ALA A 167 8.16 -8.87 14.26
CA ALA A 167 9.00 -9.97 14.74
C ALA A 167 9.48 -9.76 16.19
N VAL A 168 9.78 -8.51 16.57
CA VAL A 168 10.26 -8.20 17.93
C VAL A 168 9.08 -8.08 18.92
N THR A 169 7.94 -7.51 18.49
CA THR A 169 6.84 -7.20 19.41
C THR A 169 5.84 -8.33 19.57
N LYS A 170 5.63 -9.16 18.52
CA LYS A 170 4.60 -10.21 18.47
C LYS A 170 5.08 -11.45 17.71
N LEU A 171 6.25 -11.99 18.07
CA LEU A 171 6.91 -13.08 17.35
C LEU A 171 6.02 -14.31 17.17
N ARG A 172 5.26 -14.71 18.20
CA ARG A 172 4.41 -15.90 18.13
C ARG A 172 3.31 -15.80 17.07
N GLU A 173 2.78 -14.59 16.86
CA GLU A 173 1.73 -14.31 15.87
C GLU A 173 2.31 -14.08 14.47
N ASN A 174 3.57 -13.60 14.39
CA ASN A 174 4.22 -13.09 13.18
C ASN A 174 5.62 -13.70 12.97
N TYR A 175 5.77 -15.02 13.15
CA TYR A 175 7.07 -15.70 12.97
C TYR A 175 7.59 -15.60 11.52
N ASP A 176 6.68 -15.50 10.54
CA ASP A 176 7.00 -15.30 9.12
C ASP A 176 7.66 -13.94 8.85
N CYS A 177 7.45 -12.95 9.72
CA CYS A 177 8.16 -11.67 9.67
C CYS A 177 9.65 -11.82 9.99
N LEU A 178 9.99 -12.64 11.00
CA LEU A 178 11.38 -12.95 11.30
C LEU A 178 12.01 -13.76 10.17
N ILE A 179 11.30 -14.74 9.61
CA ILE A 179 11.76 -15.52 8.46
C ILE A 179 12.05 -14.60 7.28
N ALA A 180 11.13 -13.67 6.94
CA ALA A 180 11.33 -12.72 5.84
C ALA A 180 12.57 -11.85 6.05
N PHE A 181 12.75 -11.32 7.27
CA PHE A 181 13.92 -10.51 7.62
C PHE A 181 15.23 -11.30 7.47
N VAL A 182 15.29 -12.50 8.04
CA VAL A 182 16.48 -13.37 7.99
C VAL A 182 16.78 -13.82 6.56
N VAL A 183 15.77 -14.27 5.81
CA VAL A 183 15.93 -14.67 4.39
C VAL A 183 16.46 -13.50 3.56
N HIS A 184 15.97 -12.30 3.77
CA HIS A 184 16.43 -11.13 3.04
C HIS A 184 17.91 -10.81 3.33
N LEU A 185 18.32 -10.87 4.59
CA LEU A 185 19.74 -10.69 4.98
C LEU A 185 20.62 -11.80 4.41
N LEU A 186 20.16 -13.06 4.47
CA LEU A 186 20.90 -14.17 3.91
C LEU A 186 21.08 -14.03 2.38
N LEU A 187 20.03 -13.62 1.66
CA LEU A 187 20.13 -13.33 0.24
C LEU A 187 21.16 -12.22 -0.04
N ALA A 188 21.14 -11.14 0.75
CA ALA A 188 22.14 -10.07 0.61
C ALA A 188 23.57 -10.57 0.82
N VAL A 189 23.79 -11.39 1.85
CA VAL A 189 25.11 -11.99 2.13
C VAL A 189 25.53 -12.92 1.01
N VAL A 190 24.66 -13.85 0.59
CA VAL A 190 24.95 -14.84 -0.47
C VAL A 190 25.27 -14.14 -1.80
N ILE A 191 24.44 -13.17 -2.20
CA ILE A 191 24.69 -12.42 -3.44
C ILE A 191 26.03 -11.68 -3.36
N THR A 192 26.30 -11.01 -2.24
CA THR A 192 27.55 -10.25 -2.08
C THR A 192 28.76 -11.17 -2.09
N TRP A 193 28.67 -12.33 -1.42
CA TRP A 193 29.77 -13.29 -1.32
C TRP A 193 30.13 -13.92 -2.67
N PHE A 194 29.13 -14.36 -3.43
CA PHE A 194 29.38 -15.09 -4.68
C PHE A 194 29.47 -14.18 -5.92
N LEU A 195 28.76 -13.05 -5.92
CA LEU A 195 28.60 -12.19 -7.11
C LEU A 195 29.09 -10.76 -6.90
N GLY A 196 29.47 -10.41 -5.68
CA GLY A 196 29.98 -9.08 -5.33
C GLY A 196 28.88 -8.03 -5.08
N TRP A 197 29.30 -6.88 -4.53
CA TRP A 197 28.39 -5.78 -4.18
C TRP A 197 27.65 -5.14 -5.37
N PRO A 198 28.21 -5.07 -6.62
CA PRO A 198 27.43 -4.54 -7.74
C PRO A 198 26.22 -5.42 -8.08
N ALA A 199 26.37 -6.75 -7.98
CA ALA A 199 25.27 -7.68 -8.17
C ALA A 199 24.20 -7.50 -7.08
N LEU A 200 24.60 -7.33 -5.81
CA LEU A 200 23.67 -7.02 -4.71
C LEU A 200 22.82 -5.78 -5.03
N LEU A 201 23.46 -4.69 -5.46
CA LEU A 201 22.73 -3.47 -5.79
C LEU A 201 21.73 -3.70 -6.94
N LEU A 202 22.17 -4.34 -8.01
CA LEU A 202 21.38 -4.49 -9.24
C LEU A 202 20.28 -5.56 -9.14
N THR A 203 20.48 -6.63 -8.37
CA THR A 203 19.51 -7.73 -8.29
C THR A 203 18.57 -7.61 -7.09
N LEU A 204 18.99 -6.99 -6.01
CA LEU A 204 18.21 -6.94 -4.77
C LEU A 204 17.84 -5.51 -4.39
N VAL A 205 18.83 -4.63 -4.17
CA VAL A 205 18.57 -3.32 -3.54
C VAL A 205 17.75 -2.40 -4.43
N ILE A 206 18.19 -2.15 -5.67
CA ILE A 206 17.52 -1.22 -6.59
C ILE A 206 16.11 -1.71 -6.96
N PRO A 207 15.88 -2.98 -7.33
CA PRO A 207 14.54 -3.48 -7.61
C PRO A 207 13.57 -3.33 -6.42
N HIS A 208 14.02 -3.69 -5.20
CA HIS A 208 13.19 -3.53 -4.01
C HIS A 208 12.96 -2.07 -3.66
N LEU A 209 13.98 -1.22 -3.76
CA LEU A 209 13.84 0.22 -3.51
C LEU A 209 12.79 0.83 -4.45
N LEU A 210 12.84 0.52 -5.74
CA LEU A 210 11.89 1.02 -6.73
C LEU A 210 10.47 0.51 -6.45
N ALA A 211 10.31 -0.82 -6.28
CA ALA A 211 9.00 -1.42 -6.02
C ALA A 211 8.36 -0.88 -4.74
N CYS A 212 9.13 -0.82 -3.65
CA CYS A 212 8.65 -0.34 -2.36
C CYS A 212 8.38 1.18 -2.35
N ALA A 213 9.20 1.98 -3.06
CA ALA A 213 8.95 3.42 -3.18
C ALA A 213 7.65 3.72 -3.92
N ILE A 214 7.44 3.08 -5.08
CA ILE A 214 6.20 3.24 -5.84
C ILE A 214 5.02 2.67 -5.06
N GLY A 215 5.13 1.46 -4.50
CA GLY A 215 4.08 0.84 -3.71
C GLY A 215 3.67 1.68 -2.50
N SER A 216 4.64 2.19 -1.72
CA SER A 216 4.38 3.08 -0.58
C SER A 216 3.72 4.39 -1.01
N TYR A 217 4.13 4.97 -2.14
CA TYR A 217 3.52 6.18 -2.66
C TYR A 217 2.09 5.93 -3.16
N LEU A 218 1.84 4.85 -3.92
CA LEU A 218 0.50 4.48 -4.38
C LEU A 218 -0.45 4.34 -3.19
N PHE A 219 -0.05 3.58 -2.19
CA PHE A 219 -0.84 3.37 -0.98
C PHE A 219 -1.07 4.68 -0.21
N TYR A 220 -0.05 5.56 -0.12
CA TYR A 220 -0.19 6.88 0.50
C TYR A 220 -1.16 7.76 -0.28
N ALA A 221 -0.92 7.96 -1.58
CA ALA A 221 -1.64 8.93 -2.40
C ALA A 221 -3.09 8.51 -2.69
N GLN A 222 -3.37 7.22 -2.76
CA GLN A 222 -4.73 6.71 -2.97
C GLN A 222 -5.67 6.98 -1.79
N HIS A 223 -5.13 7.31 -0.61
CA HIS A 223 -5.87 7.69 0.60
C HIS A 223 -5.53 9.08 1.13
N ASN A 224 -4.64 9.82 0.46
CA ASN A 224 -4.20 11.16 0.86
C ASN A 224 -4.09 12.07 -0.37
N PHE A 225 -5.20 12.58 -0.83
CA PHE A 225 -5.34 13.40 -2.02
C PHE A 225 -6.26 14.60 -1.75
N PRO A 226 -6.27 15.66 -2.59
CA PRO A 226 -6.98 16.91 -2.28
C PRO A 226 -8.47 16.77 -1.99
N SER A 227 -9.16 15.87 -2.67
CA SER A 227 -10.61 15.66 -2.53
C SER A 227 -10.98 14.47 -1.60
N VAL A 228 -10.03 13.91 -0.85
CA VAL A 228 -10.31 12.82 0.10
C VAL A 228 -11.27 13.29 1.20
N SER A 229 -12.16 12.40 1.66
CA SER A 229 -13.02 12.63 2.80
C SER A 229 -12.63 11.73 3.97
N PHE A 230 -12.79 12.25 5.20
CA PHE A 230 -12.69 11.48 6.43
C PHE A 230 -13.94 11.69 7.25
N SER A 231 -14.40 10.65 7.93
CA SER A 231 -15.61 10.69 8.74
C SER A 231 -15.31 10.29 10.18
N ASP A 232 -16.10 10.81 11.10
CA ASP A 232 -16.20 10.24 12.43
C ASP A 232 -16.93 8.88 12.37
N ASN A 233 -16.98 8.18 13.51
CA ASN A 233 -17.62 6.86 13.55
C ASN A 233 -19.13 6.91 13.31
N ALA A 234 -19.79 8.02 13.56
CA ALA A 234 -21.23 8.16 13.41
C ALA A 234 -21.66 8.36 11.94
N GLY A 235 -20.84 9.09 11.17
CA GLY A 235 -21.11 9.35 9.76
C GLY A 235 -20.46 8.36 8.79
N TRP A 236 -19.72 7.39 9.28
CA TRP A 236 -18.98 6.46 8.45
C TRP A 236 -19.87 5.35 7.88
N THR A 237 -19.77 5.12 6.56
CA THR A 237 -20.30 3.94 5.89
C THR A 237 -19.24 3.34 4.99
N TYR A 238 -19.30 2.03 4.79
CA TYR A 238 -18.29 1.28 4.04
C TYR A 238 -18.18 1.76 2.58
N ASP A 239 -19.30 1.95 1.92
CA ASP A 239 -19.38 2.41 0.53
C ASP A 239 -18.88 3.85 0.34
N LYS A 240 -19.25 4.78 1.24
CA LYS A 240 -18.70 6.15 1.23
C LYS A 240 -17.19 6.13 1.45
N ALA A 241 -16.71 5.36 2.43
CA ALA A 241 -15.28 5.21 2.68
C ALA A 241 -14.54 4.68 1.45
N ALA A 242 -15.09 3.69 0.75
CA ALA A 242 -14.51 3.17 -0.48
C ALA A 242 -14.48 4.21 -1.61
N LEU A 243 -15.58 4.93 -1.85
CA LEU A 243 -15.73 5.80 -3.02
C LEU A 243 -15.18 7.22 -2.80
N GLU A 244 -15.22 7.73 -1.57
CA GLU A 244 -14.84 9.11 -1.27
C GLU A 244 -13.48 9.25 -0.61
N SER A 245 -12.95 8.15 -0.05
CA SER A 245 -11.67 8.16 0.66
C SER A 245 -10.62 7.25 0.04
N SER A 246 -10.96 6.67 -1.11
CA SER A 246 -10.02 5.99 -1.99
C SER A 246 -10.17 6.56 -3.39
N SER A 247 -9.04 6.79 -4.06
CA SER A 247 -9.06 7.43 -5.39
C SER A 247 -8.94 6.41 -6.54
N PHE A 248 -9.36 6.83 -7.72
CA PHE A 248 -8.86 6.25 -8.97
C PHE A 248 -7.55 6.94 -9.32
N MET A 249 -6.44 6.22 -9.31
CA MET A 249 -5.16 6.76 -9.77
C MET A 249 -5.05 6.62 -11.28
N ILE A 250 -5.07 7.76 -11.95
CA ILE A 250 -4.92 7.82 -13.41
C ILE A 250 -3.46 7.49 -13.74
N THR A 251 -3.26 6.38 -14.44
CA THR A 251 -1.97 5.94 -14.95
C THR A 251 -2.11 5.64 -16.43
N GLY A 252 -1.04 5.85 -17.20
CA GLY A 252 -1.01 5.38 -18.60
C GLY A 252 -1.06 3.83 -18.65
N PRO A 253 -1.36 3.24 -19.83
CA PRO A 253 -1.57 1.79 -19.98
C PRO A 253 -0.37 0.96 -19.52
N VAL A 254 0.85 1.45 -19.72
CA VAL A 254 2.07 0.77 -19.28
C VAL A 254 2.13 0.66 -17.76
N MET A 255 1.91 1.78 -17.04
CA MET A 255 1.91 1.76 -15.58
C MET A 255 0.68 1.03 -15.03
N ALA A 256 -0.48 1.10 -15.66
CA ALA A 256 -1.65 0.29 -15.29
C ALA A 256 -1.33 -1.21 -15.36
N TRP A 257 -0.56 -1.65 -16.35
CA TRP A 257 -0.10 -3.03 -16.45
C TRP A 257 0.87 -3.39 -15.31
N PHE A 258 1.89 -2.56 -15.04
CA PHE A 258 2.85 -2.81 -13.95
C PHE A 258 2.20 -2.75 -12.56
N THR A 259 1.20 -1.92 -12.36
CA THR A 259 0.45 -1.82 -11.12
C THR A 259 -0.75 -2.77 -11.06
N ALA A 260 -0.89 -3.69 -12.04
CA ALA A 260 -2.00 -4.63 -12.13
C ALA A 260 -3.36 -3.97 -11.81
N ASN A 261 -3.64 -2.83 -12.43
CA ASN A 261 -4.87 -2.05 -12.28
C ASN A 261 -5.23 -1.60 -10.85
N ILE A 262 -4.31 -1.67 -9.87
CA ILE A 262 -4.62 -1.19 -8.50
C ILE A 262 -4.95 0.31 -8.46
N GLY A 263 -4.76 1.02 -9.56
CA GLY A 263 -5.26 2.39 -9.74
C GLY A 263 -6.76 2.52 -9.51
N TYR A 264 -7.56 1.50 -9.80
CA TYR A 264 -9.00 1.42 -9.49
C TYR A 264 -9.25 1.16 -7.99
N HIS A 265 -8.54 1.85 -7.13
CA HIS A 265 -8.47 1.56 -5.70
C HIS A 265 -9.80 1.79 -4.96
N HIS A 266 -10.59 2.78 -5.38
CA HIS A 266 -11.95 3.00 -4.88
C HIS A 266 -12.87 1.78 -5.10
N LEU A 267 -12.76 1.15 -6.27
CA LEU A 267 -13.52 -0.07 -6.56
C LEU A 267 -12.96 -1.28 -5.80
N HIS A 268 -11.63 -1.38 -5.69
CA HIS A 268 -11.00 -2.41 -4.89
C HIS A 268 -11.45 -2.33 -3.41
N HIS A 269 -11.55 -1.11 -2.84
CA HIS A 269 -12.10 -0.91 -1.50
C HIS A 269 -13.60 -1.23 -1.41
N LEU A 270 -14.36 -0.99 -2.47
CA LEU A 270 -15.79 -1.31 -2.49
C LEU A 270 -16.03 -2.84 -2.50
N ASN A 271 -15.22 -3.58 -3.25
CA ASN A 271 -15.28 -5.04 -3.32
C ASN A 271 -13.93 -5.64 -3.67
N SER A 272 -13.14 -5.95 -2.65
CA SER A 272 -11.79 -6.52 -2.79
C SER A 272 -11.74 -7.96 -3.34
N ARG A 273 -12.90 -8.58 -3.58
CA ARG A 273 -13.01 -9.90 -4.21
C ARG A 273 -13.00 -9.84 -5.75
N ILE A 274 -13.03 -8.65 -6.34
CA ILE A 274 -12.94 -8.50 -7.79
C ILE A 274 -11.49 -8.65 -8.22
N PRO A 275 -11.17 -9.63 -9.11
CA PRO A 275 -9.81 -9.77 -9.63
C PRO A 275 -9.33 -8.49 -10.32
N PHE A 276 -8.08 -8.12 -10.09
CA PHE A 276 -7.47 -6.89 -10.63
C PHE A 276 -7.67 -6.71 -12.14
N TYR A 277 -7.68 -7.81 -12.88
CA TYR A 277 -7.85 -7.79 -14.34
C TYR A 277 -9.30 -7.57 -14.79
N ARG A 278 -10.26 -7.53 -13.85
CA ARG A 278 -11.67 -7.20 -14.11
C ARG A 278 -12.07 -5.81 -13.63
N LEU A 279 -11.24 -5.12 -12.86
CA LEU A 279 -11.56 -3.79 -12.33
C LEU A 279 -11.97 -2.77 -13.43
N PRO A 280 -11.28 -2.69 -14.59
CA PRO A 280 -11.71 -1.81 -15.68
C PRO A 280 -13.08 -2.18 -16.25
N GLU A 281 -13.39 -3.48 -16.37
CA GLU A 281 -14.68 -3.98 -16.86
C GLU A 281 -15.83 -3.52 -15.96
N VAL A 282 -15.64 -3.57 -14.65
CA VAL A 282 -16.67 -3.18 -13.67
C VAL A 282 -16.99 -1.70 -13.75
N VAL A 283 -15.95 -0.85 -13.82
CA VAL A 283 -16.16 0.61 -13.94
C VAL A 283 -16.87 0.96 -15.25
N ALA A 284 -16.55 0.28 -16.35
CA ALA A 284 -17.24 0.49 -17.62
C ALA A 284 -18.72 0.09 -17.58
N ALA A 285 -19.04 -0.97 -16.81
CA ALA A 285 -20.40 -1.54 -16.75
C ALA A 285 -21.33 -0.89 -15.72
N ILE A 286 -20.79 -0.26 -14.68
CA ILE A 286 -21.58 0.30 -13.56
C ILE A 286 -21.50 1.82 -13.57
N PRO A 287 -22.59 2.54 -13.98
CA PRO A 287 -22.58 3.99 -14.13
C PRO A 287 -22.18 4.75 -12.86
N GLU A 288 -22.55 4.25 -11.68
CA GLU A 288 -22.24 4.87 -10.38
C GLU A 288 -20.73 4.90 -10.08
N LEU A 289 -19.91 4.11 -10.79
CA LEU A 289 -18.46 4.01 -10.60
C LEU A 289 -17.64 4.77 -11.64
N GLN A 290 -18.31 5.41 -12.64
CA GLN A 290 -17.63 6.06 -13.77
C GLN A 290 -17.06 7.44 -13.45
N ASN A 291 -17.47 8.06 -12.34
CA ASN A 291 -17.00 9.38 -11.91
C ASN A 291 -16.29 9.32 -10.54
N PRO A 292 -15.20 8.57 -10.41
CA PRO A 292 -14.47 8.46 -9.16
C PRO A 292 -13.71 9.75 -8.82
N ARG A 293 -13.38 9.92 -7.55
CA ARG A 293 -12.35 10.88 -7.15
C ARG A 293 -10.99 10.40 -7.67
N THR A 294 -10.21 11.30 -8.27
CA THR A 294 -9.00 10.94 -8.99
C THR A 294 -7.73 11.50 -8.36
N THR A 295 -6.63 10.80 -8.59
CA THR A 295 -5.27 11.29 -8.42
C THR A 295 -4.42 10.77 -9.60
N SER A 296 -3.15 11.18 -9.70
CA SER A 296 -2.29 10.75 -10.79
C SER A 296 -0.82 10.67 -10.38
N LEU A 297 0.01 10.11 -11.26
CA LEU A 297 1.47 10.10 -11.12
C LEU A 297 2.13 11.36 -11.72
N HIS A 298 1.36 12.38 -12.06
CA HIS A 298 1.93 13.64 -12.53
C HIS A 298 2.74 14.31 -11.39
N PRO A 299 3.96 14.82 -11.63
CA PRO A 299 4.83 15.35 -10.59
C PRO A 299 4.18 16.42 -9.69
N MET A 300 3.36 17.30 -10.26
CA MET A 300 2.65 18.31 -9.47
C MET A 300 1.60 17.71 -8.55
N GLU A 301 0.92 16.64 -8.98
CA GLU A 301 -0.05 15.93 -8.14
C GLU A 301 0.65 15.15 -7.02
N ILE A 302 1.79 14.53 -7.34
CA ILE A 302 2.66 13.90 -6.32
C ILE A 302 3.01 14.91 -5.23
N LEU A 303 3.47 16.10 -5.62
CA LEU A 303 3.82 17.17 -4.67
C LEU A 303 2.60 17.65 -3.88
N ARG A 304 1.42 17.76 -4.51
CA ARG A 304 0.17 18.11 -3.82
C ARG A 304 -0.17 17.08 -2.75
N CYS A 305 -0.24 15.80 -3.12
CA CYS A 305 -0.53 14.73 -2.18
C CYS A 305 0.47 14.69 -1.01
N LEU A 306 1.77 14.83 -1.29
CA LEU A 306 2.82 14.82 -0.27
C LEU A 306 2.79 16.03 0.67
N ARG A 307 2.23 17.17 0.25
CA ARG A 307 2.08 18.37 1.08
C ARG A 307 0.90 18.28 2.06
N LEU A 308 -0.12 17.50 1.75
CA LEU A 308 -1.29 17.30 2.60
C LEU A 308 -0.90 16.52 3.86
N LYS A 309 -1.13 17.11 5.03
CA LYS A 309 -0.67 16.52 6.29
C LYS A 309 -1.78 16.28 7.31
N VAL A 310 -2.72 17.19 7.47
CA VAL A 310 -3.74 17.11 8.52
C VAL A 310 -5.12 17.32 7.92
N TRP A 311 -6.13 16.74 8.57
CA TRP A 311 -7.54 16.90 8.21
C TRP A 311 -8.13 18.14 8.91
N ASP A 312 -8.63 19.09 8.14
CA ASP A 312 -9.42 20.20 8.65
C ASP A 312 -10.90 19.81 8.65
N ALA A 313 -11.43 19.52 9.85
CA ALA A 313 -12.81 19.05 10.01
C ALA A 313 -13.84 20.14 9.74
N GLU A 314 -13.48 21.42 9.88
CA GLU A 314 -14.37 22.55 9.58
C GLU A 314 -14.44 22.78 8.07
N ALA A 315 -13.28 22.79 7.41
CA ALA A 315 -13.19 22.96 5.96
C ALA A 315 -13.47 21.67 5.17
N GLN A 316 -13.66 20.52 5.83
CA GLN A 316 -13.86 19.19 5.23
C GLN A 316 -12.84 18.84 4.14
N ARG A 317 -11.55 19.12 4.40
CA ARG A 317 -10.45 18.84 3.46
C ARG A 317 -9.13 18.59 4.16
N MET A 318 -8.21 17.93 3.46
CA MET A 318 -6.82 17.85 3.87
C MET A 318 -6.12 19.20 3.61
N VAL A 319 -5.27 19.60 4.56
CA VAL A 319 -4.50 20.84 4.49
C VAL A 319 -3.00 20.57 4.74
N SER A 320 -2.17 21.49 4.25
CA SER A 320 -0.75 21.46 4.51
C SER A 320 -0.41 22.06 5.89
N LEU A 321 0.81 21.83 6.38
CA LEU A 321 1.24 22.48 7.62
C LEU A 321 1.37 23.99 7.51
N ARG A 322 1.50 24.52 6.28
CA ARG A 322 1.59 25.97 6.03
C ARG A 322 0.26 26.68 6.25
N ASP A 323 -0.83 25.93 6.11
CA ASP A 323 -2.20 26.43 6.27
C ASP A 323 -2.65 26.41 7.75
N LEU A 324 -1.78 25.96 8.66
CA LEU A 324 -2.06 25.96 10.08
C LEU A 324 -1.75 27.33 10.70
N PRO A 325 -2.53 27.77 11.72
CA PRO A 325 -2.20 28.96 12.47
C PRO A 325 -0.81 28.78 13.13
N PRO A 326 -0.04 29.87 13.28
CA PRO A 326 1.19 29.83 14.03
C PRO A 326 0.93 29.24 15.42
N SER A 327 1.83 28.36 15.86
CA SER A 327 1.72 27.76 17.19
C SER A 327 1.73 28.87 18.26
N SER A 328 0.56 29.20 18.80
CA SER A 328 0.50 30.02 20.01
C SER A 328 1.18 29.22 21.12
N SER A 329 2.25 29.77 21.66
CA SER A 329 2.89 29.32 22.89
C SER A 329 1.98 29.67 24.09
N GLY A 330 0.84 28.96 24.18
CA GLY A 330 -0.14 29.11 25.24
C GLY A 330 -0.45 27.74 25.83
N THR A 331 -0.13 27.60 27.09
CA THR A 331 -0.53 26.52 27.99
C THR A 331 -2.03 26.21 27.85
N LEU A 332 -2.35 25.11 27.17
CA LEU A 332 -3.70 24.54 27.21
C LEU A 332 -3.64 23.25 28.03
N HIS A 333 -4.40 23.27 29.13
CA HIS A 333 -4.59 22.17 30.04
C HIS A 333 -4.89 20.86 29.29
N ALA A 334 -4.14 19.82 29.67
CA ALA A 334 -4.30 18.46 29.17
C ALA A 334 -5.68 17.91 29.58
N HIS A 335 -6.48 17.49 28.63
CA HIS A 335 -7.55 16.51 28.87
C HIS A 335 -7.01 15.11 28.55
N PRO A 336 -7.10 14.17 29.50
CA PRO A 336 -6.56 12.82 29.33
C PRO A 336 -7.59 11.93 28.65
N ASN A 337 -7.43 11.65 27.37
CA ASN A 337 -8.13 10.56 26.68
C ASN A 337 -7.28 10.02 25.52
N PHE A 338 -6.08 9.55 25.86
CA PHE A 338 -5.35 8.56 25.06
C PHE A 338 -5.01 7.41 26.01
N ALA A 339 -6.04 6.63 26.40
CA ALA A 339 -5.81 5.33 26.97
C ALA A 339 -5.44 4.38 25.83
N GLU A 340 -4.28 3.76 25.93
CA GLU A 340 -3.96 2.56 25.19
C GLU A 340 -5.07 1.53 25.45
N PRO A 341 -5.47 0.71 24.45
CA PRO A 341 -6.36 -0.39 24.72
C PRO A 341 -5.62 -1.36 25.65
N THR A 342 -6.08 -1.45 26.89
CA THR A 342 -5.69 -2.51 27.80
C THR A 342 -5.99 -3.85 27.12
N THR A 343 -4.95 -4.63 26.93
CA THR A 343 -5.01 -6.05 26.63
C THR A 343 -5.78 -6.74 27.75
N ASN A 344 -7.02 -7.10 27.52
CA ASN A 344 -7.68 -8.13 28.31
C ASN A 344 -7.52 -9.47 27.59
N SER A 345 -6.90 -10.36 28.34
CA SER A 345 -6.70 -11.80 28.25
C SER A 345 -7.45 -12.57 27.15
#